data_2fb663e1db13d600b925fe80955ee0b8
#
_entry.id   2fb663e1db13d600b925fe80955ee0b8
#
_cell.length_a   1.000
_cell.length_b   1.000
_cell.length_c   1.000
_cell.angle_alpha   90.00
_cell.angle_beta   90.00
_cell.angle_gamma   90.00
#
_symmetry.space_group_name_H-M   'P 1'
#
loop_
_entity.id
_entity.type
_entity.pdbx_description
1 polymer ?
#
loop_
_entity_poly.entity_id
_entity_poly.type
_entity_poly.pdbx_seq_one_letter_code
_entity_poly.pdbx_strand_id
1 'polypeptide(L)'
;MKVYMCPEPTAETAPSFREGYDYYRTSRAWHARADNFYLRRSQATKMAFSAIENIYLLTQPVLLVVGEKADSQWQTKRFYHALPGKDKEVYTISGYSHIDLYDKPGAVNPAIEKLANFFTRTLR
;
A
#
# COMPACT_ATOMS: atom_id res chain seq x y z
N MET A 1 20.86 -6.20 -14.55
CA MET A 1 20.18 -7.43 -14.09
C MET A 1 18.76 -7.05 -13.66
N LYS A 2 17.76 -7.75 -14.16
CA LYS A 2 16.36 -7.65 -13.73
C LYS A 2 16.15 -8.51 -12.47
N VAL A 3 15.31 -8.06 -11.56
CA VAL A 3 14.95 -8.76 -10.32
C VAL A 3 13.42 -8.79 -10.21
N TYR A 4 12.85 -9.93 -9.84
CA TYR A 4 11.41 -10.01 -9.57
C TYR A 4 11.04 -9.20 -8.34
N MET A 5 9.91 -8.48 -8.41
CA MET A 5 9.35 -7.80 -7.23
C MET A 5 8.87 -8.82 -6.20
N CYS A 6 8.18 -9.87 -6.66
CA CYS A 6 7.73 -10.98 -5.83
C CYS A 6 8.30 -12.28 -6.43
N PRO A 7 9.48 -12.73 -5.98
CA PRO A 7 10.03 -14.01 -6.40
C PRO A 7 9.21 -15.17 -5.83
N GLU A 8 9.43 -16.38 -6.36
CA GLU A 8 8.81 -17.58 -5.83
C GLU A 8 9.12 -17.73 -4.34
N PRO A 9 8.11 -17.94 -3.48
CA PRO A 9 8.30 -17.93 -2.05
C PRO A 9 9.03 -19.18 -1.55
N THR A 10 9.90 -18.99 -0.57
CA THR A 10 10.57 -20.05 0.21
C THR A 10 9.98 -20.14 1.62
N ALA A 11 10.51 -21.03 2.45
CA ALA A 11 10.09 -21.14 3.85
C ALA A 11 10.30 -19.84 4.65
N GLU A 12 11.36 -19.08 4.33
CA GLU A 12 11.71 -17.83 5.01
C GLU A 12 11.05 -16.58 4.43
N THR A 13 10.27 -16.72 3.35
CA THR A 13 9.62 -15.56 2.71
C THR A 13 8.59 -14.93 3.63
N ALA A 14 8.70 -13.62 3.86
CA ALA A 14 7.75 -12.87 4.68
C ALA A 14 6.31 -12.94 4.11
N PRO A 15 5.27 -12.89 4.96
CA PRO A 15 3.88 -13.05 4.55
C PRO A 15 3.44 -12.13 3.41
N SER A 16 3.79 -10.84 3.44
CA SER A 16 3.46 -9.88 2.40
C SER A 16 4.04 -10.23 1.03
N PHE A 17 5.25 -10.79 0.99
CA PHE A 17 5.87 -11.22 -0.26
C PHE A 17 5.24 -12.51 -0.79
N ARG A 18 4.75 -13.41 0.08
CA ARG A 18 3.97 -14.58 -0.33
C ARG A 18 2.64 -14.17 -0.94
N GLU A 19 1.93 -13.27 -0.28
CA GLU A 19 0.68 -12.70 -0.80
C GLU A 19 0.91 -11.93 -2.10
N GLY A 20 1.99 -11.15 -2.20
CA GLY A 20 2.39 -10.46 -3.42
C GLY A 20 2.68 -11.43 -4.57
N TYR A 21 3.36 -12.56 -4.31
CA TYR A 21 3.55 -13.61 -5.31
C TYR A 21 2.22 -14.19 -5.77
N ASP A 22 1.34 -14.57 -4.82
CA ASP A 22 0.01 -15.09 -5.11
C ASP A 22 -0.80 -14.12 -5.99
N TYR A 23 -0.79 -12.84 -5.65
CA TYR A 23 -1.49 -11.82 -6.42
C TYR A 23 -0.89 -11.62 -7.82
N TYR A 24 0.40 -11.30 -7.91
CA TYR A 24 1.03 -10.87 -9.17
C TYR A 24 1.48 -12.00 -10.09
N ARG A 25 1.70 -13.21 -9.56
CA ARG A 25 2.37 -14.30 -10.28
C ARG A 25 1.49 -15.54 -10.47
N THR A 26 0.27 -15.55 -9.95
CA THR A 26 -0.72 -16.63 -10.14
C THR A 26 -1.94 -16.13 -10.93
N SER A 27 -2.89 -17.03 -11.19
CA SER A 27 -4.16 -16.68 -11.85
C SER A 27 -5.03 -15.66 -11.10
N ARG A 28 -4.67 -15.30 -9.86
CA ARG A 28 -5.43 -14.33 -9.06
C ARG A 28 -5.49 -12.96 -9.75
N ALA A 29 -4.35 -12.42 -10.20
CA ALA A 29 -4.29 -11.14 -10.90
C ALA A 29 -3.15 -11.05 -11.93
N TRP A 30 -2.55 -12.19 -12.31
CA TRP A 30 -1.54 -12.19 -13.34
C TRP A 30 -2.11 -11.66 -14.66
N HIS A 31 -1.31 -10.85 -15.36
CA HIS A 31 -1.66 -10.32 -16.66
C HIS A 31 -0.49 -10.47 -17.64
N ALA A 32 -0.77 -10.84 -18.89
CA ALA A 32 0.24 -11.09 -19.91
C ALA A 32 1.17 -9.90 -20.20
N ARG A 33 0.70 -8.66 -19.93
CA ARG A 33 1.49 -7.43 -20.08
C ARG A 33 2.16 -6.97 -18.78
N ALA A 34 2.05 -7.72 -17.68
CA ALA A 34 2.72 -7.41 -16.42
C ALA A 34 4.14 -7.97 -16.42
N ASP A 35 5.15 -7.10 -16.33
CA ASP A 35 6.56 -7.52 -16.33
C ASP A 35 7.00 -8.05 -14.94
N ASN A 36 6.47 -7.52 -13.85
CA ASN A 36 6.81 -7.89 -12.45
C ASN A 36 8.30 -7.88 -12.13
N PHE A 37 9.09 -7.17 -12.91
CA PHE A 37 10.52 -6.98 -12.72
C PHE A 37 10.87 -5.52 -12.41
N TYR A 38 11.99 -5.32 -11.74
CA TYR A 38 12.65 -4.03 -11.67
C TYR A 38 14.15 -4.16 -11.98
N LEU A 39 14.76 -3.06 -12.37
CA LEU A 39 16.20 -3.01 -12.59
C LEU A 39 16.92 -2.92 -11.24
N ARG A 40 17.87 -3.80 -10.96
CA ARG A 40 18.63 -3.79 -9.71
C ARG A 40 19.26 -2.42 -9.42
N ARG A 41 19.71 -1.71 -10.44
CA ARG A 41 20.31 -0.36 -10.29
C ARG A 41 19.33 0.68 -9.74
N SER A 42 17.99 0.50 -9.93
CA SER A 42 16.99 1.42 -9.41
C SER A 42 16.74 1.26 -7.90
N GLN A 43 17.31 0.22 -7.29
CA GLN A 43 17.11 -0.05 -5.87
C GLN A 43 17.69 1.06 -4.97
N ALA A 44 18.86 1.60 -5.32
CA ALA A 44 19.46 2.69 -4.57
C ALA A 44 18.55 3.93 -4.53
N THR A 45 17.97 4.33 -5.67
CA THR A 45 17.01 5.44 -5.76
C THR A 45 15.73 5.15 -4.96
N LYS A 46 15.22 3.91 -5.02
CA LYS A 46 14.04 3.52 -4.23
C LYS A 46 14.31 3.58 -2.73
N MET A 47 15.49 3.16 -2.28
CA MET A 47 15.88 3.22 -0.87
C MET A 47 16.14 4.64 -0.37
N ALA A 48 16.57 5.55 -1.26
CA ALA A 48 16.76 6.95 -0.93
C ALA A 48 15.44 7.75 -0.87
N PHE A 49 14.34 7.20 -1.40
CA PHE A 49 13.05 7.87 -1.37
C PHE A 49 12.43 7.85 0.04
N SER A 50 11.96 9.02 0.47
CA SER A 50 11.19 9.15 1.72
C SER A 50 9.93 9.97 1.48
N ALA A 51 8.76 9.38 1.73
CA ALA A 51 7.47 10.08 1.62
C ALA A 51 7.26 11.13 2.73
N ILE A 52 8.09 11.12 3.78
CA ILE A 52 7.95 12.01 4.93
C ILE A 52 9.01 13.13 4.98
N GLU A 53 9.96 13.15 4.05
CA GLU A 53 11.05 14.15 4.06
C GLU A 53 10.52 15.58 3.96
N ASN A 54 9.52 15.80 3.10
CA ASN A 54 8.89 17.12 2.90
C ASN A 54 7.40 17.12 3.32
N ILE A 55 7.06 16.28 4.27
CA ILE A 55 5.65 16.09 4.68
C ILE A 55 5.03 17.37 5.26
N TYR A 56 5.84 18.28 5.77
CA TYR A 56 5.40 19.59 6.27
C TYR A 56 4.75 20.47 5.20
N LEU A 57 4.97 20.18 3.91
CA LEU A 57 4.31 20.86 2.78
C LEU A 57 2.91 20.32 2.53
N LEU A 58 2.54 19.18 3.09
CA LEU A 58 1.23 18.55 2.88
C LEU A 58 0.22 19.15 3.86
N THR A 59 -0.51 20.16 3.41
CA THR A 59 -1.50 20.90 4.21
C THR A 59 -2.94 20.50 3.92
N GLN A 60 -3.17 19.70 2.87
CA GLN A 60 -4.48 19.23 2.47
C GLN A 60 -5.03 18.18 3.45
N PRO A 61 -6.37 17.97 3.49
CA PRO A 61 -6.95 16.82 4.18
C PRO A 61 -6.36 15.50 3.71
N VAL A 62 -6.07 14.59 4.64
CA VAL A 62 -5.45 13.30 4.34
C VAL A 62 -6.25 12.15 4.94
N LEU A 63 -6.61 11.18 4.10
CA LEU A 63 -7.14 9.90 4.54
C LEU A 63 -6.15 8.78 4.22
N LEU A 64 -5.74 8.04 5.24
CA LEU A 64 -4.92 6.85 5.11
C LEU A 64 -5.80 5.61 5.29
N VAL A 65 -5.77 4.70 4.30
CA VAL A 65 -6.50 3.43 4.36
C VAL A 65 -5.49 2.30 4.49
N VAL A 66 -5.69 1.41 5.46
CA VAL A 66 -4.75 0.32 5.74
C VAL A 66 -5.48 -0.92 6.21
N GLY A 67 -5.01 -2.11 5.80
CA GLY A 67 -5.47 -3.38 6.35
C GLY A 67 -4.89 -3.62 7.75
N GLU A 68 -5.69 -4.14 8.66
CA GLU A 68 -5.27 -4.42 10.03
C GLU A 68 -4.08 -5.40 10.09
N LYS A 69 -4.06 -6.38 9.17
CA LYS A 69 -3.00 -7.40 9.06
C LYS A 69 -1.85 -7.01 8.12
N ALA A 70 -1.84 -5.77 7.61
CA ALA A 70 -0.74 -5.31 6.78
C ALA A 70 0.54 -5.18 7.62
N ASP A 71 1.59 -5.87 7.23
CA ASP A 71 2.92 -5.77 7.85
C ASP A 71 3.53 -4.36 7.70
N SER A 72 3.06 -3.59 6.70
CA SER A 72 3.42 -2.19 6.46
C SER A 72 2.62 -1.19 7.32
N GLN A 73 1.73 -1.61 8.22
CA GLN A 73 0.89 -0.72 9.03
C GLN A 73 1.72 0.30 9.84
N TRP A 74 2.92 -0.06 10.26
CA TRP A 74 3.83 0.84 10.96
C TRP A 74 4.21 2.08 10.12
N GLN A 75 4.30 1.94 8.79
CA GLN A 75 4.56 3.06 7.88
C GLN A 75 3.38 4.04 7.87
N THR A 76 2.14 3.52 7.83
CA THR A 76 0.93 4.34 7.95
C THR A 76 0.91 5.13 9.25
N LYS A 77 1.23 4.49 10.38
CA LYS A 77 1.31 5.14 11.69
C LYS A 77 2.39 6.25 11.71
N ARG A 78 3.58 5.94 11.19
CA ARG A 78 4.67 6.90 11.10
C ARG A 78 4.31 8.10 10.23
N PHE A 79 3.68 7.85 9.07
CA PHE A 79 3.23 8.92 8.18
C PHE A 79 2.16 9.78 8.85
N TYR A 80 1.15 9.17 9.47
CA TYR A 80 0.09 9.88 10.20
C TYR A 80 0.65 10.80 11.29
N HIS A 81 1.59 10.33 12.07
CA HIS A 81 2.20 11.14 13.14
C HIS A 81 3.04 12.30 12.60
N ALA A 82 3.66 12.13 11.43
CA ALA A 82 4.47 13.18 10.82
C ALA A 82 3.65 14.26 10.08
N LEU A 83 2.38 13.99 9.73
CA LEU A 83 1.50 14.96 9.07
C LEU A 83 1.26 16.19 9.96
N PRO A 84 1.48 17.42 9.45
CA PRO A 84 1.32 18.65 10.23
C PRO A 84 -0.15 19.05 10.41
N GLY A 85 -1.01 18.70 9.46
CA GLY A 85 -2.42 19.07 9.43
C GLY A 85 -3.25 18.39 10.52
N LYS A 86 -4.36 19.04 10.92
CA LYS A 86 -5.35 18.48 11.86
C LYS A 86 -6.42 17.64 11.15
N ASP A 87 -6.72 17.94 9.88
CA ASP A 87 -7.70 17.20 9.06
C ASP A 87 -7.02 15.96 8.46
N LYS A 88 -6.79 14.97 9.29
CA LYS A 88 -6.16 13.71 8.95
C LYS A 88 -6.87 12.54 9.63
N GLU A 89 -7.12 11.49 8.87
CA GLU A 89 -7.81 10.28 9.31
C GLU A 89 -7.02 9.03 8.97
N VAL A 90 -7.15 7.99 9.81
CA VAL A 90 -6.74 6.62 9.47
C VAL A 90 -7.97 5.73 9.50
N TYR A 91 -8.21 5.02 8.40
CA TYR A 91 -9.24 4.00 8.31
C TYR A 91 -8.61 2.63 8.21
N THR A 92 -8.75 1.84 9.26
CA THR A 92 -8.22 0.48 9.33
C THR A 92 -9.31 -0.52 8.97
N ILE A 93 -9.05 -1.38 7.98
CA ILE A 93 -9.97 -2.43 7.55
C ILE A 93 -9.61 -3.72 8.28
N SER A 94 -10.51 -4.14 9.18
CA SER A 94 -10.25 -5.25 10.09
C SER A 94 -10.17 -6.59 9.36
N GLY A 95 -9.20 -7.40 9.74
CA GLY A 95 -9.03 -8.76 9.24
C GLY A 95 -8.32 -8.90 7.90
N TYR A 96 -7.96 -7.79 7.22
CA TYR A 96 -7.37 -7.81 5.88
C TYR A 96 -5.91 -7.37 5.87
N SER A 97 -5.15 -7.94 4.92
CA SER A 97 -3.75 -7.61 4.65
C SER A 97 -3.61 -6.41 3.71
N HIS A 98 -2.36 -6.06 3.35
CA HIS A 98 -2.09 -5.04 2.34
C HIS A 98 -2.59 -5.47 0.95
N ILE A 99 -2.33 -6.69 0.55
CA ILE A 99 -2.68 -7.23 -0.77
C ILE A 99 -4.18 -7.45 -0.91
N ASP A 100 -4.87 -7.79 0.17
CA ASP A 100 -6.33 -7.96 0.16
C ASP A 100 -7.10 -6.70 -0.24
N LEU A 101 -6.50 -5.53 -0.01
CA LEU A 101 -7.05 -4.23 -0.43
C LEU A 101 -7.06 -4.02 -1.95
N TYR A 102 -6.45 -4.90 -2.73
CA TYR A 102 -6.40 -4.78 -4.18
C TYR A 102 -7.61 -5.40 -4.87
N ASP A 103 -8.14 -6.50 -4.35
CA ASP A 103 -9.13 -7.30 -5.08
C ASP A 103 -10.23 -7.94 -4.21
N LYS A 104 -10.06 -8.02 -2.88
CA LYS A 104 -11.08 -8.67 -2.05
C LYS A 104 -12.25 -7.71 -1.78
N PRO A 105 -13.49 -8.04 -2.22
CA PRO A 105 -14.64 -7.15 -2.04
C PRO A 105 -14.89 -6.73 -0.60
N GLY A 106 -14.65 -7.64 0.37
CA GLY A 106 -14.80 -7.33 1.80
C GLY A 106 -13.81 -6.28 2.32
N ALA A 107 -12.68 -6.06 1.63
CA ALA A 107 -11.73 -5.00 1.94
C ALA A 107 -11.97 -3.77 1.05
N VAL A 108 -12.21 -3.97 -0.24
CA VAL A 108 -12.33 -2.91 -1.25
C VAL A 108 -13.62 -2.10 -1.05
N ASN A 109 -14.76 -2.75 -0.82
CA ASN A 109 -16.05 -2.05 -0.71
C ASN A 109 -16.09 -1.04 0.45
N PRO A 110 -15.70 -1.40 1.70
CA PRO A 110 -15.63 -0.44 2.79
C PRO A 110 -14.62 0.70 2.53
N ALA A 111 -13.51 0.39 1.84
CA ALA A 111 -12.53 1.39 1.46
C ALA A 111 -13.11 2.41 0.47
N ILE A 112 -13.84 1.95 -0.56
CA ILE A 112 -14.50 2.80 -1.56
C ILE A 112 -15.54 3.71 -0.88
N GLU A 113 -16.37 3.16 0.00
CA GLU A 113 -17.39 3.93 0.71
C GLU A 113 -16.74 5.05 1.56
N LYS A 114 -15.70 4.71 2.32
CA LYS A 114 -14.96 5.68 3.13
C LYS A 114 -14.30 6.76 2.26
N LEU A 115 -13.69 6.38 1.14
CA LEU A 115 -13.04 7.28 0.18
C LEU A 115 -14.07 8.21 -0.48
N ALA A 116 -15.22 7.70 -0.92
CA ALA A 116 -16.28 8.51 -1.53
C ALA A 116 -16.77 9.58 -0.56
N ASN A 117 -17.04 9.23 0.68
CA ASN A 117 -17.44 10.17 1.72
C ASN A 117 -16.36 11.24 2.01
N PHE A 118 -15.10 10.81 2.07
CA PHE A 118 -13.97 11.72 2.26
C PHE A 118 -13.85 12.73 1.11
N PHE A 119 -13.86 12.26 -0.13
CA PHE A 119 -13.73 13.14 -1.29
C PHE A 119 -14.94 14.06 -1.47
N THR A 120 -16.16 13.57 -1.23
CA THR A 120 -17.37 14.41 -1.25
C THR A 120 -17.28 15.58 -0.26
N ARG A 121 -16.67 15.35 0.90
CA ARG A 121 -16.47 16.38 1.93
C ARG A 121 -15.34 17.36 1.58
N THR A 122 -14.27 16.89 0.95
CA THR A 122 -13.01 17.64 0.82
C THR A 122 -12.79 18.30 -0.54
N LEU A 123 -13.40 17.78 -1.60
CA LEU A 123 -13.33 18.32 -2.96
C LEU A 123 -14.57 19.23 -3.21
N ARG A 124 -14.52 20.45 -2.71
CA ARG A 124 -15.54 21.49 -2.94
C ARG A 124 -14.97 22.61 -3.79
#